data_849ce400f26c438b27ad41d27c39fa4c
#
_entry.id   849ce400f26c438b27ad41d27c39fa4c
#
_cell.length_a   1.000
_cell.length_b   1.000
_cell.length_c   1.000
_cell.angle_alpha   90.00
_cell.angle_beta   90.00
_cell.angle_gamma   90.00
#
_symmetry.space_group_name_H-M   'P 1'
#
loop_
_entity.id
_entity.type
_entity.pdbx_description
1 polymer ?
#
loop_
_entity_poly.entity_id
_entity_poly.type
_entity_poly.pdbx_seq_one_letter_code
_entity_poly.pdbx_strand_id
1 'polypeptide(L)'
;MKVESSTIQNKFLRVQTLNYGASLFEVYHKKKKINLILNLGSKQNYQYKHPSVGSTCGRYAGRISNAKFKIGNKKFNLNANEGKNILHGGKVGFSILPWKKLNQTKDKIVYQLHSANNDQGFPGNLVVNCTYQLRNKFSVSYTHLRAHET
;
A
#
# COMPACT_ATOMS: atom_id res chain seq x y z
N MET A 1 14.25 5.46 6.68
CA MET A 1 13.25 6.58 6.76
C MET A 1 12.41 6.37 8.00
N LYS A 2 12.02 7.44 8.71
CA LYS A 2 11.16 7.37 9.91
C LYS A 2 9.71 7.08 9.52
N VAL A 3 8.97 6.37 10.38
CA VAL A 3 7.52 6.20 10.19
C VAL A 3 6.82 7.54 10.48
N GLU A 4 6.12 8.04 9.49
CA GLU A 4 5.36 9.28 9.57
C GLU A 4 3.87 8.98 9.43
N SER A 5 3.07 9.67 10.22
CA SER A 5 1.61 9.58 10.11
C SER A 5 1.02 10.88 9.59
N SER A 6 -0.06 10.75 8.84
CA SER A 6 -0.86 11.87 8.34
C SER A 6 -2.32 11.65 8.69
N THR A 7 -3.03 12.74 8.97
CA THR A 7 -4.43 12.68 9.38
C THR A 7 -5.28 13.56 8.47
N ILE A 8 -6.37 12.99 7.97
CA ILE A 8 -7.47 13.71 7.31
C ILE A 8 -8.75 13.51 8.12
N GLN A 9 -9.61 14.50 8.16
CA GLN A 9 -10.83 14.40 8.96
C GLN A 9 -11.95 15.30 8.47
N ASN A 10 -13.17 14.89 8.77
CA ASN A 10 -14.39 15.68 8.61
C ASN A 10 -15.27 15.57 9.88
N LYS A 11 -16.54 16.00 9.81
CA LYS A 11 -17.45 15.91 10.96
C LYS A 11 -17.79 14.49 11.41
N PHE A 12 -17.61 13.48 10.55
CA PHE A 12 -18.00 12.08 10.83
C PHE A 12 -16.82 11.20 11.20
N LEU A 13 -15.70 11.34 10.44
CA LEU A 13 -14.54 10.45 10.49
C LEU A 13 -13.25 11.23 10.73
N ARG A 14 -12.32 10.58 11.45
CA ARG A 14 -10.89 10.86 11.47
C ARG A 14 -10.18 9.65 10.87
N VAL A 15 -9.36 9.86 9.86
CA VAL A 15 -8.57 8.81 9.22
C VAL A 15 -7.11 9.13 9.37
N GLN A 16 -6.34 8.18 9.90
CA GLN A 16 -4.89 8.27 10.02
C GLN A 16 -4.23 7.26 9.11
N THR A 17 -3.26 7.72 8.35
CA THR A 17 -2.47 6.92 7.40
C THR A 17 -0.99 7.00 7.74
N LEU A 18 -0.20 6.06 7.25
CA LEU A 18 1.25 5.99 7.43
C LEU A 18 1.96 6.03 6.07
N ASN A 19 3.18 6.57 6.04
CA ASN A 19 4.02 6.54 4.86
C ASN A 19 4.54 5.14 4.52
N TYR A 20 4.69 4.22 5.48
CA TYR A 20 5.04 2.83 5.21
C TYR A 20 3.82 2.06 4.70
N GLY A 21 3.99 1.45 3.51
CA GLY A 21 2.92 0.72 2.82
C GLY A 21 1.76 1.61 2.36
N ALA A 22 1.90 2.94 2.41
CA ALA A 22 0.77 3.86 2.31
C ALA A 22 -0.41 3.33 3.14
N SER A 23 -0.14 2.94 4.40
CA SER A 23 -1.06 2.13 5.20
C SER A 23 -2.16 2.95 5.84
N LEU A 24 -3.36 2.36 5.90
CA LEU A 24 -4.48 2.86 6.69
C LEU A 24 -4.31 2.38 8.14
N PHE A 25 -4.03 3.30 9.06
CA PHE A 25 -3.75 2.98 10.46
C PHE A 25 -4.97 3.12 11.37
N GLU A 26 -5.82 4.11 11.11
CA GLU A 26 -7.03 4.35 11.88
C GLU A 26 -8.16 4.87 10.97
N VAL A 27 -9.36 4.38 11.20
CA VAL A 27 -10.62 4.96 10.72
C VAL A 27 -11.54 5.13 11.92
N TYR A 28 -11.47 6.30 12.55
CA TYR A 28 -12.21 6.57 13.77
C TYR A 28 -13.57 7.23 13.49
N HIS A 29 -14.63 6.57 13.92
CA HIS A 29 -16.00 7.09 13.82
C HIS A 29 -16.31 8.02 15.01
N LYS A 30 -16.35 9.33 14.78
CA LYS A 30 -16.42 10.34 15.85
C LYS A 30 -17.65 10.22 16.74
N LYS A 31 -18.85 10.01 16.17
CA LYS A 31 -20.09 9.88 16.92
C LYS A 31 -20.13 8.61 17.79
N LYS A 32 -19.68 7.48 17.23
CA LYS A 32 -19.67 6.18 17.93
C LYS A 32 -18.47 6.00 18.85
N LYS A 33 -17.44 6.87 18.72
CA LYS A 33 -16.18 6.81 19.49
C LYS A 33 -15.44 5.47 19.37
N ILE A 34 -15.44 4.87 18.18
CA ILE A 34 -14.79 3.59 17.89
C ILE A 34 -13.86 3.68 16.68
N ASN A 35 -12.77 2.91 16.70
CA ASN A 35 -11.98 2.63 15.52
C ASN A 35 -12.62 1.49 14.72
N LEU A 36 -12.77 1.65 13.41
CA LEU A 36 -13.50 0.73 12.53
C LEU A 36 -12.59 -0.33 11.90
N ILE A 37 -11.28 -0.24 12.08
CA ILE A 37 -10.31 -1.14 11.44
C ILE A 37 -9.32 -1.70 12.45
N LEU A 38 -8.72 -2.84 12.10
CA LEU A 38 -7.57 -3.38 12.83
C LEU A 38 -6.29 -2.63 12.45
N ASN A 39 -5.33 -2.57 13.37
CA ASN A 39 -3.98 -2.09 13.14
C ASN A 39 -2.96 -2.91 13.94
N LEU A 40 -1.67 -2.64 13.74
CA LEU A 40 -0.58 -3.36 14.41
C LEU A 40 -0.24 -2.83 15.82
N GLY A 41 -1.13 -2.08 16.45
CA GLY A 41 -0.92 -1.46 17.76
C GLY A 41 0.02 -0.27 17.72
N SER A 42 1.26 -0.45 17.24
CA SER A 42 2.25 0.62 17.07
C SER A 42 2.48 0.96 15.60
N LYS A 43 2.63 2.26 15.31
CA LYS A 43 2.98 2.74 13.96
C LYS A 43 4.35 2.21 13.49
N GLN A 44 5.30 2.07 14.41
CA GLN A 44 6.65 1.56 14.14
C GLN A 44 6.65 0.13 13.63
N ASN A 45 5.64 -0.67 13.97
CA ASN A 45 5.51 -2.05 13.51
C ASN A 45 5.34 -2.16 11.98
N TYR A 46 4.90 -1.08 11.32
CA TYR A 46 4.69 -1.06 9.86
C TYR A 46 5.98 -1.01 9.03
N GLN A 47 7.12 -0.72 9.60
CA GLN A 47 8.43 -0.78 8.89
C GLN A 47 9.07 -2.17 8.92
N TYR A 48 8.48 -3.13 9.60
CA TYR A 48 8.94 -4.50 9.66
C TYR A 48 8.00 -5.43 8.88
N LYS A 49 8.42 -6.69 8.68
CA LYS A 49 7.55 -7.69 8.04
C LYS A 49 6.29 -7.91 8.87
N HIS A 50 5.13 -7.76 8.24
CA HIS A 50 3.82 -7.95 8.87
C HIS A 50 2.82 -8.52 7.84
N PRO A 51 1.62 -8.98 8.25
CA PRO A 51 0.60 -9.56 7.36
C PRO A 51 -0.15 -8.52 6.51
N SER A 52 0.50 -7.42 6.12
CA SER A 52 -0.04 -6.34 5.27
C SER A 52 -1.32 -5.69 5.79
N VAL A 53 -1.47 -5.59 7.13
CA VAL A 53 -2.64 -4.99 7.78
C VAL A 53 -2.80 -3.52 7.36
N GLY A 54 -3.90 -3.21 6.70
CA GLY A 54 -4.22 -1.86 6.21
C GLY A 54 -3.29 -1.31 5.12
N SER A 55 -2.30 -2.10 4.66
CA SER A 55 -1.25 -1.65 3.75
C SER A 55 -1.59 -1.91 2.29
N THR A 56 -1.02 -1.11 1.39
CA THR A 56 -1.10 -1.33 -0.05
C THR A 56 -0.20 -2.51 -0.45
N CYS A 57 -0.80 -3.56 -1.02
CA CYS A 57 -0.08 -4.71 -1.55
C CYS A 57 0.30 -4.50 -3.02
N GLY A 58 1.49 -4.91 -3.41
CA GLY A 58 2.00 -4.80 -4.78
C GLY A 58 3.44 -5.34 -4.90
N ARG A 59 3.92 -5.52 -6.18
CA ARG A 59 3.21 -5.10 -7.44
C ARG A 59 1.91 -5.88 -7.71
N TYR A 60 1.82 -7.14 -7.28
CA TYR A 60 0.66 -7.99 -7.46
C TYR A 60 0.08 -8.30 -6.06
N ALA A 61 -1.19 -8.01 -5.86
CA ALA A 61 -1.91 -8.37 -4.64
C ALA A 61 -2.42 -9.81 -4.73
N GLY A 62 -2.18 -10.61 -3.69
CA GLY A 62 -2.48 -12.04 -3.70
C GLY A 62 -1.31 -12.89 -4.17
N ARG A 63 -1.61 -14.12 -4.62
CA ARG A 63 -0.60 -15.14 -4.95
C ARG A 63 -0.40 -15.29 -6.45
N ILE A 64 0.87 -15.43 -6.87
CA ILE A 64 1.22 -15.96 -8.18
C ILE A 64 1.79 -17.36 -7.96
N SER A 65 1.10 -18.37 -8.49
CA SER A 65 1.45 -19.78 -8.34
C SER A 65 2.82 -20.08 -8.94
N ASN A 66 3.61 -20.90 -8.23
CA ASN A 66 4.97 -21.29 -8.58
C ASN A 66 5.90 -20.07 -8.87
N ALA A 67 5.54 -18.88 -8.38
CA ALA A 67 6.28 -17.63 -8.60
C ALA A 67 6.60 -17.38 -10.09
N LYS A 68 5.69 -17.72 -11.00
CA LYS A 68 5.88 -17.63 -12.46
C LYS A 68 4.65 -17.05 -13.15
N PHE A 69 4.89 -16.21 -14.15
CA PHE A 69 3.83 -15.70 -15.02
C PHE A 69 4.37 -15.44 -16.45
N LYS A 70 3.45 -15.12 -17.37
CA LYS A 70 3.76 -14.74 -18.75
C LYS A 70 3.12 -13.41 -19.09
N ILE A 71 3.81 -12.63 -19.92
CA ILE A 71 3.23 -11.49 -20.63
C ILE A 71 3.53 -11.72 -22.12
N GLY A 72 2.50 -11.95 -22.90
CA GLY A 72 2.65 -12.44 -24.28
C GLY A 72 3.46 -13.75 -24.30
N ASN A 73 4.55 -13.79 -25.06
CA ASN A 73 5.44 -14.95 -25.17
C ASN A 73 6.59 -14.94 -24.15
N LYS A 74 6.77 -13.86 -23.38
CA LYS A 74 7.84 -13.75 -22.39
C LYS A 74 7.42 -14.38 -21.07
N LYS A 75 8.27 -15.28 -20.53
CA LYS A 75 8.12 -15.91 -19.22
C LYS A 75 8.93 -15.13 -18.18
N PHE A 76 8.36 -14.93 -17.00
CA PHE A 76 8.99 -14.27 -15.86
C PHE A 76 9.02 -15.21 -14.67
N ASN A 77 10.17 -15.32 -14.03
CA ASN A 77 10.35 -16.05 -12.77
C ASN A 77 10.56 -15.04 -11.66
N LEU A 78 9.78 -15.14 -10.61
CA LEU A 78 9.83 -14.28 -9.43
C LEU A 78 10.50 -14.99 -8.26
N ASN A 79 10.91 -14.24 -7.25
CA ASN A 79 11.46 -14.80 -6.03
C ASN A 79 10.33 -15.22 -5.08
N ALA A 80 10.12 -16.51 -4.89
CA ALA A 80 9.11 -17.03 -3.98
C ALA A 80 9.35 -16.55 -2.54
N ASN A 81 8.28 -16.19 -1.83
CA ASN A 81 8.31 -15.75 -0.44
C ASN A 81 7.27 -16.49 0.44
N GLU A 82 6.46 -17.36 -0.17
CA GLU A 82 5.48 -18.21 0.51
C GLU A 82 5.51 -19.61 -0.13
N GLY A 83 6.30 -20.53 0.43
CA GLY A 83 6.55 -21.85 -0.18
C GLY A 83 7.07 -21.68 -1.61
N LYS A 84 6.39 -22.28 -2.61
CA LYS A 84 6.70 -22.12 -4.02
C LYS A 84 6.08 -20.91 -4.70
N ASN A 85 5.22 -20.16 -3.99
CA ASN A 85 4.47 -19.03 -4.53
C ASN A 85 5.14 -17.70 -4.19
N ILE A 86 4.79 -16.65 -4.92
CA ILE A 86 5.00 -15.28 -4.47
C ILE A 86 3.67 -14.72 -3.94
N LEU A 87 3.72 -14.08 -2.78
CA LEU A 87 2.59 -13.43 -2.13
C LEU A 87 2.85 -11.94 -1.99
N HIS A 88 1.84 -11.12 -2.36
CA HIS A 88 1.82 -9.66 -2.17
C HIS A 88 3.07 -8.92 -2.70
N GLY A 89 3.59 -9.38 -3.86
CA GLY A 89 4.70 -8.72 -4.54
C GLY A 89 6.10 -9.12 -4.07
N GLY A 90 6.24 -10.09 -3.13
CA GLY A 90 7.54 -10.65 -2.76
C GLY A 90 7.98 -10.31 -1.33
N LYS A 91 9.26 -10.59 -1.03
CA LYS A 91 9.83 -10.41 0.31
C LYS A 91 9.83 -8.94 0.75
N VAL A 92 10.05 -8.04 -0.19
CA VAL A 92 10.06 -6.58 0.01
C VAL A 92 8.98 -5.99 -0.89
N GLY A 93 7.73 -6.33 -0.61
CA GLY A 93 6.56 -5.80 -1.32
C GLY A 93 6.19 -4.38 -0.86
N PHE A 94 5.26 -3.78 -1.55
CA PHE A 94 4.83 -2.39 -1.33
C PHE A 94 4.36 -2.08 0.10
N SER A 95 3.88 -3.10 0.82
CA SER A 95 3.32 -2.97 2.17
C SER A 95 4.32 -2.57 3.25
N ILE A 96 5.61 -2.80 3.03
CA ILE A 96 6.69 -2.49 3.99
C ILE A 96 7.67 -1.43 3.46
N LEU A 97 7.43 -0.89 2.27
CA LEU A 97 8.24 0.17 1.70
C LEU A 97 7.77 1.55 2.16
N PRO A 98 8.69 2.52 2.33
CA PRO A 98 8.32 3.91 2.57
C PRO A 98 7.82 4.57 1.28
N TRP A 99 6.63 5.14 1.32
CA TRP A 99 6.02 5.90 0.24
C TRP A 99 6.22 7.40 0.47
N LYS A 100 6.46 8.13 -0.60
CA LYS A 100 6.54 9.59 -0.57
C LYS A 100 5.13 10.18 -0.48
N LYS A 101 4.87 11.01 0.51
CA LYS A 101 3.67 11.81 0.54
C LYS A 101 3.78 12.93 -0.50
N LEU A 102 2.90 12.94 -1.50
CA LEU A 102 2.90 13.95 -2.56
C LEU A 102 2.06 15.17 -2.18
N ASN A 103 0.88 14.92 -1.61
CA ASN A 103 -0.07 15.98 -1.31
C ASN A 103 -0.96 15.60 -0.13
N GLN A 104 -1.40 16.61 0.60
CA GLN A 104 -2.39 16.47 1.67
C GLN A 104 -3.26 17.73 1.72
N THR A 105 -4.58 17.50 1.70
CA THR A 105 -5.59 18.53 1.99
C THR A 105 -6.34 18.15 3.28
N LYS A 106 -7.37 18.90 3.63
CA LYS A 106 -8.23 18.61 4.80
C LYS A 106 -8.89 17.22 4.72
N ASP A 107 -9.22 16.76 3.52
CA ASP A 107 -10.04 15.57 3.25
C ASP A 107 -9.38 14.54 2.33
N LYS A 108 -8.17 14.82 1.82
CA LYS A 108 -7.46 13.96 0.86
C LYS A 108 -5.98 13.88 1.19
N ILE A 109 -5.39 12.70 0.97
CA ILE A 109 -3.95 12.48 1.03
C ILE A 109 -3.52 11.56 -0.11
N VAL A 110 -2.38 11.84 -0.72
CA VAL A 110 -1.80 11.07 -1.82
C VAL A 110 -0.39 10.64 -1.47
N TYR A 111 -0.15 9.34 -1.56
CA TYR A 111 1.17 8.73 -1.47
C TYR A 111 1.62 8.22 -2.83
N GLN A 112 2.93 8.22 -3.07
CA GLN A 112 3.53 7.70 -4.29
C GLN A 112 4.71 6.77 -3.97
N LEU A 113 4.81 5.69 -4.74
CA LEU A 113 5.94 4.78 -4.75
C LEU A 113 6.44 4.62 -6.18
N HIS A 114 7.77 4.61 -6.34
CA HIS A 114 8.44 4.24 -7.57
C HIS A 114 9.02 2.83 -7.40
N SER A 115 8.66 1.93 -8.30
CA SER A 115 9.16 0.55 -8.34
C SER A 115 9.90 0.37 -9.66
N ALA A 116 11.21 0.16 -9.58
CA ALA A 116 12.08 0.07 -10.76
C ALA A 116 11.86 -1.24 -11.53
N ASN A 117 12.29 -1.26 -12.79
CA ASN A 117 12.35 -2.51 -13.55
C ASN A 117 13.11 -3.59 -12.77
N ASN A 118 12.59 -4.81 -12.80
CA ASN A 118 13.10 -5.97 -12.07
C ASN A 118 12.96 -5.93 -10.54
N ASP A 119 12.17 -5.00 -9.98
CA ASP A 119 11.82 -5.00 -8.56
C ASP A 119 11.07 -6.29 -8.21
N GLN A 120 11.61 -7.09 -7.26
CA GLN A 120 11.17 -8.46 -6.89
C GLN A 120 11.03 -9.41 -8.10
N GLY A 121 11.70 -9.13 -9.24
CA GLY A 121 11.63 -9.89 -10.48
C GLY A 121 10.52 -9.44 -11.44
N PHE A 122 9.73 -8.43 -11.09
CA PHE A 122 8.69 -7.90 -11.98
C PHE A 122 9.28 -6.96 -13.05
N PRO A 123 8.86 -7.09 -14.32
CA PRO A 123 9.37 -6.26 -15.40
C PRO A 123 8.77 -4.85 -15.39
N GLY A 124 9.52 -3.93 -16.03
CA GLY A 124 9.10 -2.54 -16.29
C GLY A 124 9.19 -1.62 -15.07
N ASN A 125 9.31 -0.33 -15.35
CA ASN A 125 9.23 0.72 -14.33
C ASN A 125 7.76 1.02 -14.01
N LEU A 126 7.45 1.26 -12.73
CA LEU A 126 6.10 1.50 -12.29
C LEU A 126 6.05 2.66 -11.30
N VAL A 127 5.15 3.61 -11.53
CA VAL A 127 4.78 4.64 -10.55
C VAL A 127 3.39 4.34 -10.03
N VAL A 128 3.28 4.26 -8.70
CA VAL A 128 2.05 3.89 -8.00
C VAL A 128 1.62 5.05 -7.13
N ASN A 129 0.40 5.50 -7.29
CA ASN A 129 -0.22 6.48 -6.40
C ASN A 129 -1.32 5.80 -5.58
N CYS A 130 -1.25 5.94 -4.26
CA CYS A 130 -2.31 5.54 -3.34
C CYS A 130 -2.99 6.80 -2.78
N THR A 131 -4.29 6.90 -2.93
CA THR A 131 -5.06 8.05 -2.49
C THR A 131 -6.11 7.63 -1.47
N TYR A 132 -6.14 8.34 -0.36
CA TYR A 132 -7.23 8.29 0.62
C TYR A 132 -8.02 9.59 0.57
N GLN A 133 -9.34 9.49 0.49
CA GLN A 133 -10.21 10.65 0.43
C GLN A 133 -11.47 10.44 1.29
N LEU A 134 -11.84 11.46 2.04
CA LEU A 134 -13.09 11.49 2.79
C LEU A 134 -14.18 12.15 1.96
N ARG A 135 -15.31 11.44 1.77
CA ARG A 135 -16.51 11.96 1.14
C ARG A 135 -17.70 11.77 2.08
N ASN A 136 -18.18 12.84 2.68
CA ASN A 136 -19.29 12.80 3.65
C ASN A 136 -19.03 11.77 4.77
N LYS A 137 -19.85 10.72 4.88
CA LYS A 137 -19.75 9.64 5.87
C LYS A 137 -18.80 8.51 5.44
N PHE A 138 -18.19 8.60 4.24
CA PHE A 138 -17.39 7.54 3.64
C PHE A 138 -15.92 7.91 3.59
N SER A 139 -15.06 6.91 3.80
CA SER A 139 -13.65 6.96 3.41
C SER A 139 -13.49 6.13 2.14
N VAL A 140 -12.84 6.70 1.15
CA VAL A 140 -12.55 6.04 -0.13
C VAL A 140 -11.04 5.91 -0.25
N SER A 141 -10.58 4.70 -0.54
CA SER A 141 -9.20 4.43 -0.93
C SER A 141 -9.17 3.93 -2.37
N TYR A 142 -8.28 4.48 -3.18
CA TYR A 142 -8.01 3.95 -4.51
C TYR A 142 -6.54 4.02 -4.83
N THR A 143 -6.06 3.01 -5.56
CA THR A 143 -4.69 2.93 -6.04
C THR A 143 -4.69 3.10 -7.55
N HIS A 144 -3.86 4.02 -8.05
CA HIS A 144 -3.67 4.26 -9.46
C HIS A 144 -2.25 3.88 -9.87
N LEU A 145 -2.14 3.01 -10.87
CA LEU A 145 -0.88 2.53 -11.43
C LEU A 145 -0.62 3.23 -12.76
N ARG A 146 0.58 3.74 -12.94
CA ARG A 146 1.05 4.22 -14.24
C ARG A 146 2.35 3.47 -14.58
N ALA A 147 2.30 2.63 -15.61
CA ALA A 147 3.49 2.08 -16.23
C ALA A 147 4.20 3.19 -17.02
N HIS A 148 5.51 3.28 -16.90
CA HIS A 148 6.35 4.05 -17.82
C HIS A 148 6.92 3.06 -18.83
N GLU A 149 6.49 3.18 -20.06
CA GLU A 149 7.19 2.56 -21.19
C GLU A 149 8.51 3.31 -21.35
N THR A 150 9.60 2.56 -21.33
CA THR A 150 10.93 3.03 -21.75
C THR A 150 11.14 2.72 -23.19
#